data_11618e2a986b1c0a427b9964c2b12370
#
_entry.id   11618e2a986b1c0a427b9964c2b12370
#
_cell.length_a   1.000
_cell.length_b   1.000
_cell.length_c   1.000
_cell.angle_alpha   90.00
_cell.angle_beta   90.00
_cell.angle_gamma   90.00
#
_symmetry.space_group_name_H-M   'P 1'
#
loop_
_entity.id
_entity.type
_entity.pdbx_description
1 polymer ?
#
loop_
_entity_poly.entity_id
_entity_poly.type
_entity_poly.pdbx_seq_one_letter_code
_entity_poly.pdbx_strand_id
1 'polypeptide(L)'
;MAHEIPYKIYLTEQEMPKAWYNVKAHMKTQHPPFLNPATGKPCTKADLQPVFCDECIDQELNETDEYIEIPEGIRDFYRMFRPSPLVRAYYLE
;
A
#
# COMPACT_ATOMS: atom_id res chain seq x y z
N MET A 1 -0.36 23.66 26.84
CA MET A 1 0.33 24.25 25.68
C MET A 1 -0.36 23.81 24.40
N ALA A 2 -0.69 24.73 23.52
CA ALA A 2 -1.31 24.40 22.25
C ALA A 2 -0.26 23.91 21.26
N HIS A 3 -0.56 22.85 20.54
CA HIS A 3 0.26 22.36 19.45
C HIS A 3 -0.25 22.95 18.13
N GLU A 4 0.64 23.33 17.23
CA GLU A 4 0.27 23.83 15.90
C GLU A 4 -0.38 22.73 15.05
N ILE A 5 0.11 21.50 15.17
CA ILE A 5 -0.45 20.35 14.49
C ILE A 5 -1.51 19.71 15.37
N PRO A 6 -2.73 19.51 14.87
CA PRO A 6 -3.78 18.86 15.64
C PRO A 6 -3.39 17.45 16.09
N TYR A 7 -3.94 17.02 17.24
CA TYR A 7 -3.79 15.64 17.70
C TYR A 7 -4.39 14.64 16.73
N LYS A 8 -5.49 15.00 16.09
CA LYS A 8 -6.27 14.08 15.26
C LYS A 8 -6.65 14.78 13.95
N ILE A 9 -6.36 14.12 12.84
CA ILE A 9 -6.63 14.64 11.50
C ILE A 9 -7.50 13.65 10.76
N TYR A 10 -8.57 14.15 10.14
CA TYR A 10 -9.46 13.39 9.27
C TYR A 10 -9.38 13.93 7.85
N LEU A 11 -9.29 13.03 6.87
CA LEU A 11 -9.38 13.40 5.47
C LEU A 11 -10.85 13.54 5.07
N THR A 12 -11.13 14.45 4.15
CA THR A 12 -12.45 14.54 3.50
C THR A 12 -12.54 13.52 2.38
N GLU A 13 -13.76 13.30 1.84
CA GLU A 13 -13.93 12.38 0.71
C GLU A 13 -13.10 12.78 -0.50
N GLN A 14 -12.96 14.09 -0.76
CA GLN A 14 -12.15 14.58 -1.87
C GLN A 14 -10.66 14.35 -1.68
N GLU A 15 -10.21 14.22 -0.44
CA GLU A 15 -8.82 13.97 -0.10
C GLU A 15 -8.47 12.48 -0.08
N MET A 16 -9.45 11.58 -0.25
CA MET A 16 -9.21 10.15 -0.27
C MET A 16 -8.30 9.78 -1.45
N PRO A 17 -7.32 8.88 -1.23
CA PRO A 17 -6.39 8.51 -2.28
C PRO A 17 -7.09 7.76 -3.42
N LYS A 18 -6.60 7.99 -4.64
CA LYS A 18 -7.08 7.31 -5.84
C LYS A 18 -6.14 6.21 -6.31
N ALA A 19 -4.93 6.21 -5.79
CA ALA A 19 -3.90 5.27 -6.17
C ALA A 19 -3.02 4.93 -4.97
N TRP A 20 -2.45 3.73 -4.99
CA TRP A 20 -1.42 3.34 -4.04
C TRP A 20 -0.05 3.75 -4.56
N TYR A 21 0.81 4.27 -3.68
CA TYR A 21 2.18 4.60 -4.03
C TYR A 21 3.06 3.35 -3.96
N ASN A 22 3.76 3.07 -5.05
CA ASN A 22 4.67 1.94 -5.13
C ASN A 22 6.12 2.42 -4.93
N VAL A 23 6.61 2.32 -3.72
CA VAL A 23 7.96 2.77 -3.37
C VAL A 23 9.06 2.03 -4.14
N LYS A 24 8.80 0.81 -4.60
CA LYS A 24 9.76 0.00 -5.35
C LYS A 24 10.25 0.68 -6.62
N ALA A 25 9.38 1.50 -7.25
CA ALA A 25 9.75 2.25 -8.46
C ALA A 25 10.83 3.30 -8.22
N HIS A 26 11.00 3.72 -6.97
CA HIS A 26 11.92 4.80 -6.58
C HIS A 26 13.04 4.36 -5.65
N MET A 27 13.15 3.08 -5.35
CA MET A 27 14.20 2.58 -4.48
C MET A 27 15.56 2.62 -5.18
N LYS A 28 16.54 3.24 -4.55
CA LYS A 28 17.91 3.30 -5.06
C LYS A 28 18.57 1.92 -5.04
N THR A 29 18.32 1.15 -3.99
CA THR A 29 18.79 -0.22 -3.83
C THR A 29 17.60 -1.14 -3.96
N GLN A 30 17.66 -2.07 -4.91
CA GLN A 30 16.58 -3.03 -5.12
C GLN A 30 16.49 -3.99 -3.94
N HIS A 31 15.26 -4.26 -3.50
CA HIS A 31 15.04 -5.28 -2.48
C HIS A 31 15.33 -6.68 -3.04
N PRO A 32 15.71 -7.64 -2.18
CA PRO A 32 15.84 -9.03 -2.63
C PRO A 32 14.49 -9.56 -3.10
N PRO A 33 14.45 -10.46 -4.10
CA PRO A 33 13.19 -11.07 -4.52
C PRO A 33 12.65 -11.99 -3.43
N PHE A 34 11.32 -12.18 -3.43
CA PHE A 34 10.71 -13.22 -2.59
C PHE A 34 11.20 -14.59 -3.04
N LEU A 35 11.64 -15.40 -2.10
CA LEU A 35 12.13 -16.74 -2.39
C LEU A 35 11.06 -17.79 -2.10
N ASN A 36 10.92 -18.76 -3.00
CA ASN A 36 10.09 -19.93 -2.76
C ASN A 36 10.82 -20.86 -1.79
N PRO A 37 10.29 -21.12 -0.60
CA PRO A 37 10.99 -21.95 0.41
C PRO A 37 11.21 -23.39 -0.05
N ALA A 38 10.41 -23.89 -1.00
CA ALA A 38 10.57 -25.25 -1.53
C ALA A 38 11.73 -25.38 -2.50
N THR A 39 12.05 -24.32 -3.23
CA THR A 39 13.09 -24.36 -4.29
C THR A 39 14.29 -23.47 -4.00
N GLY A 40 14.17 -22.48 -3.10
CA GLY A 40 15.18 -21.48 -2.83
C GLY A 40 15.37 -20.46 -3.96
N LYS A 41 14.52 -20.51 -4.99
CA LYS A 41 14.58 -19.61 -6.16
C LYS A 41 13.56 -18.48 -6.01
N PRO A 42 13.73 -17.35 -6.73
CA PRO A 42 12.74 -16.27 -6.70
C PRO A 42 11.34 -16.78 -7.06
N CYS A 43 10.33 -16.31 -6.32
CA CYS A 43 8.94 -16.64 -6.58
C CYS A 43 8.50 -16.10 -7.94
N THR A 44 7.81 -16.92 -8.70
CA THR A 44 7.14 -16.54 -9.94
C THR A 44 5.66 -16.26 -9.66
N LYS A 45 4.96 -15.73 -10.65
CA LYS A 45 3.49 -15.55 -10.55
C LYS A 45 2.80 -16.89 -10.25
N ALA A 46 3.24 -17.98 -10.87
CA ALA A 46 2.68 -19.31 -10.67
C ALA A 46 2.82 -19.79 -9.20
N ASP A 47 3.92 -19.44 -8.56
CA ASP A 47 4.16 -19.82 -7.16
C ASP A 47 3.17 -19.16 -6.19
N LEU A 48 2.67 -17.97 -6.53
CA LEU A 48 1.76 -17.20 -5.69
C LEU A 48 0.28 -17.41 -6.02
N GLN A 49 -0.03 -17.97 -7.19
CA GLN A 49 -1.42 -18.18 -7.61
C GLN A 49 -2.28 -19.02 -6.64
N PRO A 50 -1.74 -20.04 -5.95
CA PRO A 50 -2.57 -20.77 -4.98
C PRO A 50 -3.06 -19.95 -3.80
N VAL A 51 -2.43 -18.79 -3.50
CA VAL A 51 -2.73 -17.96 -2.32
C VAL A 51 -3.40 -16.65 -2.70
N PHE A 52 -3.02 -16.04 -3.83
CA PHE A 52 -3.47 -14.71 -4.23
C PHE A 52 -4.10 -14.73 -5.62
N CYS A 53 -5.03 -13.79 -5.86
CA CYS A 53 -5.56 -13.58 -7.22
C CYS A 53 -4.50 -12.91 -8.11
N ASP A 54 -4.69 -13.03 -9.42
CA ASP A 54 -3.71 -12.53 -10.40
C ASP A 54 -3.42 -11.05 -10.26
N GLU A 55 -4.44 -10.22 -10.04
CA GLU A 55 -4.30 -8.78 -9.90
C GLU A 55 -3.46 -8.40 -8.69
N CYS A 56 -3.64 -9.09 -7.56
CA CYS A 56 -2.84 -8.87 -6.36
C CYS A 56 -1.39 -9.29 -6.58
N ILE A 57 -1.16 -10.38 -7.31
CA ILE A 57 0.19 -10.85 -7.64
C ILE A 57 0.89 -9.84 -8.56
N ASP A 58 0.21 -9.36 -9.59
CA ASP A 58 0.77 -8.37 -10.51
C ASP A 58 1.14 -7.10 -9.77
N GLN A 59 0.32 -6.65 -8.83
CA GLN A 59 0.60 -5.50 -7.98
C GLN A 59 1.83 -5.73 -7.10
N GLU A 60 1.92 -6.89 -6.46
CA GLU A 60 3.03 -7.23 -5.56
C GLU A 60 4.36 -7.31 -6.30
N LEU A 61 4.36 -7.83 -7.53
CA LEU A 61 5.56 -7.98 -8.33
C LEU A 61 5.91 -6.75 -9.17
N ASN A 62 5.06 -5.73 -9.18
CA ASN A 62 5.27 -4.50 -9.95
C ASN A 62 6.38 -3.66 -9.30
N GLU A 63 7.46 -3.42 -10.03
CA GLU A 63 8.61 -2.64 -9.57
C GLU A 63 8.83 -1.37 -10.38
N THR A 64 7.98 -1.09 -11.35
CA THR A 64 8.18 0.00 -12.32
C THR A 64 7.17 1.12 -12.25
N ASP A 65 5.91 0.82 -11.93
CA ASP A 65 4.86 1.84 -11.86
C ASP A 65 4.92 2.57 -10.52
N GLU A 66 5.00 3.89 -10.58
CA GLU A 66 5.06 4.75 -9.39
C GLU A 66 3.75 4.69 -8.60
N TYR A 67 2.63 4.72 -9.32
CA TYR A 67 1.29 4.66 -8.73
C TYR A 67 0.50 3.52 -9.34
N ILE A 68 -0.23 2.82 -8.49
CA ILE A 68 -1.13 1.75 -8.90
C ILE A 68 -2.55 2.21 -8.58
N GLU A 69 -3.40 2.35 -9.60
CA GLU A 69 -4.76 2.85 -9.43
C GLU A 69 -5.56 1.90 -8.54
N ILE A 70 -6.25 2.47 -7.55
CA ILE A 70 -7.15 1.72 -6.69
C ILE A 70 -8.44 1.46 -7.48
N PRO A 71 -8.85 0.19 -7.66
CA PRO A 71 -10.10 -0.12 -8.37
C PRO A 71 -11.29 0.63 -7.79
N GLU A 72 -12.19 1.08 -8.65
CA GLU A 72 -13.33 1.91 -8.24
C GLU A 72 -14.22 1.20 -7.20
N GLY A 73 -14.44 -0.10 -7.35
CA GLY A 73 -15.20 -0.87 -6.38
C GLY A 73 -14.59 -0.85 -4.98
N ILE A 74 -13.26 -0.89 -4.89
CA ILE A 74 -12.55 -0.78 -3.61
C ILE A 74 -12.65 0.63 -3.06
N ARG A 75 -12.57 1.65 -3.91
CA ARG A 75 -12.74 3.05 -3.50
C ARG A 75 -14.14 3.31 -2.96
N ASP A 76 -15.16 2.74 -3.57
CA ASP A 76 -16.53 2.83 -3.06
C ASP A 76 -16.67 2.18 -1.69
N PHE A 77 -16.01 1.03 -1.51
CA PHE A 77 -15.99 0.35 -0.21
C PHE A 77 -15.28 1.19 0.85
N TYR A 78 -14.16 1.86 0.50
CA TYR A 78 -13.45 2.74 1.41
C TYR A 78 -14.28 3.93 1.90
N ARG A 79 -15.20 4.44 1.09
CA ARG A 79 -16.07 5.54 1.47
C ARG A 79 -16.95 5.23 2.68
N MET A 80 -17.18 3.95 2.96
CA MET A 80 -18.00 3.54 4.11
C MET A 80 -17.27 3.59 5.44
N PHE A 81 -15.95 3.37 5.46
CA PHE A 81 -15.19 3.28 6.70
C PHE A 81 -13.79 3.91 6.66
N ARG A 82 -13.41 4.50 5.55
CA ARG A 82 -12.17 5.27 5.45
C ARG A 82 -12.48 6.77 5.35
N PRO A 83 -11.56 7.65 5.73
CA PRO A 83 -10.23 7.34 6.27
C PRO A 83 -10.27 6.98 7.75
N SER A 84 -9.27 6.24 8.18
CA SER A 84 -8.99 6.14 9.61
C SER A 84 -8.38 7.46 10.08
N PRO A 85 -8.66 7.93 11.31
CA PRO A 85 -8.06 9.15 11.79
C PRO A 85 -6.55 9.01 11.91
N LEU A 86 -5.82 10.04 11.51
CA LEU A 86 -4.39 10.14 11.74
C LEU A 86 -4.17 10.86 13.07
N VAL A 87 -3.51 10.18 14.01
CA VAL A 87 -3.26 10.72 15.35
C VAL A 87 -1.76 10.93 15.53
N ARG A 88 -1.37 12.17 15.87
CA ARG A 88 0.02 12.45 16.21
C ARG A 88 0.30 12.01 17.64
N ALA A 89 1.33 11.20 17.81
CA ALA A 89 1.67 10.62 19.10
C ALA A 89 2.58 11.55 19.92
N TYR A 90 2.08 12.69 20.33
CA TYR A 90 2.88 13.69 21.06
C TYR A 90 3.58 13.14 22.30
N TYR A 91 2.94 12.21 22.99
CA TYR A 91 3.51 11.63 24.20
C TYR A 91 4.64 10.62 23.94
N LEU A 92 4.81 10.20 22.69
CA LEU A 92 5.87 9.27 22.29
C LEU A 92 7.05 9.97 21.63
N GLU A 93 6.93 11.25 21.34
CA GLU A 93 8.02 12.05 20.73
C GLU A 93 9.17 12.38 21.73
#